data_e809384b1a94d831188f9d6439721927
#
_entry.id   e809384b1a94d831188f9d6439721927
#
_cell.length_a   1.000
_cell.length_b   1.000
_cell.length_c   1.000
_cell.angle_alpha   90.00
_cell.angle_beta   90.00
_cell.angle_gamma   90.00
#
_symmetry.space_group_name_H-M   'P 1'
#
loop_
_entity.id
_entity.type
_entity.pdbx_description
1 polymer ?
#
loop_
_entity_poly.entity_id
_entity_poly.type
_entity_poly.pdbx_seq_one_letter_code
_entity_poly.pdbx_strand_id
1 'polypeptide(L)'
;APCAQAQLRCYSIRKPSMINKIAASVEEAVGPVADGATIMVGGFGTAGIPNELLEGLMRVLHDGSARNLVVVNNNAGNGETGLAALLKTGRVRKVVCSFPRQVDSQIFDALYRSGDIELELVPQGNLAERIRAAGAGIGAFFSPTAYGTELARNPDGSERETREINGRMHVLEHPIHADLALIRAERGDRWGNLTYRKAARNFGPVMAMAARRTVASVHEVVEMGQLDPA
;
A
#
# COMPACT_ATOMS: atom_id res chain seq x y z
N ALA A 1 15.97 -28.03 66.85
CA ALA A 1 15.35 -27.23 65.81
C ALA A 1 15.63 -27.88 64.44
N PRO A 2 14.64 -28.30 63.61
CA PRO A 2 14.92 -28.84 62.33
C PRO A 2 15.20 -27.74 61.30
N CYS A 3 16.28 -27.91 60.57
CA CYS A 3 16.71 -27.08 59.47
C CYS A 3 15.69 -27.17 58.34
N ALA A 4 15.09 -26.03 57.96
CA ALA A 4 14.15 -25.97 56.83
C ALA A 4 14.93 -26.16 55.53
N GLN A 5 14.63 -27.27 54.83
CA GLN A 5 15.12 -27.49 53.49
C GLN A 5 14.49 -26.49 52.52
N ALA A 6 15.32 -25.60 51.94
CA ALA A 6 14.91 -24.70 50.89
C ALA A 6 14.53 -25.51 49.64
N GLN A 7 13.23 -25.50 49.30
CA GLN A 7 12.76 -26.07 48.03
C GLN A 7 13.17 -25.18 46.85
N LEU A 8 14.16 -25.60 46.11
CA LEU A 8 14.48 -25.02 44.79
C LEU A 8 13.30 -25.24 43.82
N ARG A 9 12.56 -24.16 43.55
CA ARG A 9 11.57 -24.19 42.46
C ARG A 9 12.28 -23.91 41.13
N CYS A 10 12.44 -24.92 40.31
CA CYS A 10 12.90 -24.75 38.92
C CYS A 10 11.75 -24.18 38.09
N TYR A 11 11.89 -22.96 37.63
CA TYR A 11 10.99 -22.37 36.63
C TYR A 11 11.50 -22.76 35.25
N SER A 12 10.70 -23.52 34.50
CA SER A 12 10.90 -23.72 33.07
C SER A 12 10.45 -22.45 32.34
N ILE A 13 11.41 -21.61 31.96
CA ILE A 13 11.13 -20.47 31.09
C ILE A 13 10.94 -21.05 29.70
N ARG A 14 9.68 -21.21 29.28
CA ARG A 14 9.36 -21.43 27.85
C ARG A 14 9.90 -20.20 27.12
N LYS A 15 10.86 -20.39 26.21
CA LYS A 15 11.30 -19.32 25.32
C LYS A 15 10.03 -18.81 24.62
N PRO A 16 9.67 -17.51 24.72
CA PRO A 16 8.56 -16.98 23.97
C PRO A 16 8.82 -17.29 22.51
N SER A 17 7.78 -17.71 21.76
CA SER A 17 7.90 -17.92 20.32
C SER A 17 8.44 -16.63 19.72
N MET A 18 9.62 -16.68 19.13
CA MET A 18 10.25 -15.50 18.56
C MET A 18 9.37 -14.99 17.42
N ILE A 19 9.05 -13.69 17.43
CA ILE A 19 8.34 -13.06 16.32
C ILE A 19 9.09 -13.30 15.03
N ASN A 20 8.44 -13.95 14.10
CA ASN A 20 8.92 -14.18 12.75
C ASN A 20 7.80 -13.87 11.76
N LYS A 21 7.98 -12.84 10.97
CA LYS A 21 7.03 -12.38 9.94
C LYS A 21 7.42 -12.83 8.52
N ILE A 22 8.45 -13.64 8.39
CA ILE A 22 8.88 -14.18 7.08
C ILE A 22 7.86 -15.27 6.70
N ALA A 23 7.19 -15.08 5.58
CA ALA A 23 6.25 -16.04 5.02
C ALA A 23 6.98 -17.11 4.21
N ALA A 24 6.43 -18.32 4.14
CA ALA A 24 7.01 -19.43 3.37
C ALA A 24 6.77 -19.29 1.86
N SER A 25 5.71 -18.55 1.45
CA SER A 25 5.44 -18.27 0.04
C SER A 25 4.80 -16.89 -0.14
N VAL A 26 4.77 -16.42 -1.39
CA VAL A 26 4.10 -15.16 -1.75
C VAL A 26 2.60 -15.26 -1.54
N GLU A 27 1.99 -16.38 -1.89
CA GLU A 27 0.56 -16.63 -1.72
C GLU A 27 0.15 -16.64 -0.25
N GLU A 28 0.96 -17.27 0.62
CA GLU A 28 0.76 -17.22 2.07
C GLU A 28 0.83 -15.79 2.60
N ALA A 29 1.84 -15.03 2.16
CA ALA A 29 2.03 -13.64 2.57
C ALA A 29 0.85 -12.75 2.13
N VAL A 30 0.45 -12.85 0.86
CA VAL A 30 -0.69 -12.13 0.30
C VAL A 30 -1.98 -12.57 0.97
N GLY A 31 -2.15 -13.88 1.23
CA GLY A 31 -3.33 -14.46 1.89
C GLY A 31 -4.65 -14.12 1.18
N PRO A 32 -5.78 -14.39 1.81
CA PRO A 32 -7.08 -14.15 1.22
C PRO A 32 -7.34 -12.64 1.02
N VAL A 33 -7.96 -12.32 -0.11
CA VAL A 33 -8.41 -10.98 -0.48
C VAL A 33 -9.93 -10.97 -0.52
N ALA A 34 -10.55 -10.00 0.12
CA ALA A 34 -12.00 -9.84 0.13
C ALA A 34 -12.49 -9.15 -1.15
N ASP A 35 -13.76 -9.38 -1.50
CA ASP A 35 -14.44 -8.61 -2.54
C ASP A 35 -14.47 -7.13 -2.16
N GLY A 36 -14.25 -6.24 -3.14
CA GLY A 36 -14.20 -4.79 -2.90
C GLY A 36 -12.97 -4.28 -2.15
N ALA A 37 -12.00 -5.13 -1.82
CA ALA A 37 -10.82 -4.72 -1.05
C ALA A 37 -10.03 -3.59 -1.74
N THR A 38 -9.50 -2.68 -0.92
CA THR A 38 -8.55 -1.65 -1.36
C THR A 38 -7.13 -2.16 -1.21
N ILE A 39 -6.38 -2.14 -2.32
CA ILE A 39 -5.00 -2.62 -2.40
C ILE A 39 -4.08 -1.47 -2.80
N MET A 40 -3.11 -1.17 -1.95
CA MET A 40 -2.02 -0.25 -2.27
C MET A 40 -0.87 -1.00 -2.91
N VAL A 41 -0.37 -0.48 -4.02
CA VAL A 41 0.80 -1.04 -4.72
C VAL A 41 1.90 0.00 -4.72
N GLY A 42 3.02 -0.29 -4.08
CA GLY A 42 4.19 0.57 -4.03
C GLY A 42 4.82 0.75 -5.41
N GLY A 43 5.70 1.73 -5.50
CA GLY A 43 6.43 2.04 -6.73
C GLY A 43 6.14 3.44 -7.27
N PHE A 44 7.11 3.94 -8.02
CA PHE A 44 7.06 5.22 -8.72
C PHE A 44 7.72 5.07 -10.09
N GLY A 45 6.99 5.28 -11.18
CA GLY A 45 7.48 4.90 -12.49
C GLY A 45 7.79 3.41 -12.55
N THR A 46 9.04 3.06 -12.76
CA THR A 46 9.54 1.66 -12.72
C THR A 46 10.29 1.32 -11.44
N ALA A 47 10.52 2.29 -10.54
CA ALA A 47 11.31 2.09 -9.33
C ALA A 47 10.46 1.52 -8.19
N GLY A 48 10.89 0.41 -7.59
CA GLY A 48 10.28 -0.15 -6.38
C GLY A 48 8.92 -0.83 -6.59
N ILE A 49 8.58 -1.23 -7.82
CA ILE A 49 7.36 -1.99 -8.11
C ILE A 49 7.54 -3.43 -7.58
N PRO A 50 6.58 -3.95 -6.79
CA PRO A 50 6.63 -5.31 -6.24
C PRO A 50 6.04 -6.33 -7.23
N ASN A 51 6.68 -6.57 -8.38
CA ASN A 51 6.15 -7.43 -9.44
C ASN A 51 5.85 -8.85 -8.96
N GLU A 52 6.74 -9.44 -8.16
CA GLU A 52 6.58 -10.78 -7.60
C GLU A 52 5.32 -10.88 -6.71
N LEU A 53 5.02 -9.82 -5.96
CA LEU A 53 3.82 -9.77 -5.13
C LEU A 53 2.55 -9.56 -5.95
N LEU A 54 2.63 -8.81 -7.06
CA LEU A 54 1.52 -8.66 -8.00
C LEU A 54 1.19 -9.98 -8.70
N GLU A 55 2.20 -10.75 -9.09
CA GLU A 55 2.02 -12.09 -9.65
C GLU A 55 1.38 -13.03 -8.61
N GLY A 56 1.86 -13.03 -7.38
CA GLY A 56 1.26 -13.80 -6.29
C GLY A 56 -0.18 -13.39 -6.00
N LEU A 57 -0.47 -12.09 -6.01
CA LEU A 57 -1.84 -11.59 -5.89
C LEU A 57 -2.73 -12.13 -7.02
N MET A 58 -2.28 -12.09 -8.26
CA MET A 58 -3.05 -12.61 -9.39
C MET A 58 -3.32 -14.12 -9.26
N ARG A 59 -2.38 -14.92 -8.74
CA ARG A 59 -2.61 -16.35 -8.44
C ARG A 59 -3.68 -16.53 -7.36
N VAL A 60 -3.58 -15.79 -6.25
CA VAL A 60 -4.59 -15.81 -5.18
C VAL A 60 -5.97 -15.39 -5.71
N LEU A 61 -6.02 -14.39 -6.57
CA LEU A 61 -7.26 -13.94 -7.19
C LEU A 61 -7.81 -14.96 -8.19
N HIS A 62 -6.97 -15.68 -8.92
CA HIS A 62 -7.38 -16.71 -9.88
C HIS A 62 -8.17 -17.81 -9.17
N ASP A 63 -7.67 -18.27 -8.05
CA ASP A 63 -8.28 -19.33 -7.23
C ASP A 63 -9.45 -18.83 -6.36
N GLY A 64 -9.55 -17.51 -6.18
CA GLY A 64 -10.54 -16.83 -5.36
C GLY A 64 -11.69 -16.20 -6.16
N SER A 65 -12.71 -15.76 -5.44
CA SER A 65 -13.88 -15.07 -6.02
C SER A 65 -13.81 -13.54 -5.96
N ALA A 66 -12.80 -12.98 -5.30
CA ALA A 66 -12.70 -11.53 -5.08
C ALA A 66 -12.68 -10.73 -6.39
N ARG A 67 -13.52 -9.72 -6.45
CA ARG A 67 -13.70 -8.77 -7.55
C ARG A 67 -13.87 -7.36 -7.00
N ASN A 68 -14.21 -6.41 -7.85
CA ASN A 68 -14.52 -5.03 -7.47
C ASN A 68 -13.39 -4.33 -6.70
N LEU A 69 -12.14 -4.77 -6.91
CA LEU A 69 -10.99 -4.26 -6.20
C LEU A 69 -10.75 -2.77 -6.51
N VAL A 70 -10.28 -2.04 -5.51
CA VAL A 70 -9.78 -0.67 -5.66
C VAL A 70 -8.26 -0.72 -5.56
N VAL A 71 -7.56 -0.23 -6.57
CA VAL A 71 -6.09 -0.18 -6.57
C VAL A 71 -5.62 1.25 -6.40
N VAL A 72 -4.73 1.47 -5.44
CA VAL A 72 -4.07 2.76 -5.18
C VAL A 72 -2.60 2.62 -5.55
N ASN A 73 -2.16 3.40 -6.54
CA ASN A 73 -0.77 3.44 -6.98
C ASN A 73 -0.44 4.83 -7.53
N ASN A 74 0.83 5.14 -7.78
CA ASN A 74 1.20 6.39 -8.43
C ASN A 74 0.74 6.47 -9.89
N ASN A 75 0.65 5.34 -10.59
CA ASN A 75 0.23 5.22 -11.99
C ASN A 75 -0.79 4.09 -12.17
N ALA A 76 -1.21 3.84 -13.42
CA ALA A 76 -2.18 2.79 -13.76
C ALA A 76 -1.53 1.62 -14.53
N GLY A 77 -0.24 1.38 -14.34
CA GLY A 77 0.49 0.32 -15.04
C GLY A 77 1.15 0.78 -16.34
N ASN A 78 2.09 -0.03 -16.82
CA ASN A 78 2.82 0.18 -18.06
C ASN A 78 3.11 -1.15 -18.74
N GLY A 79 2.94 -1.23 -20.05
CA GLY A 79 3.09 -2.47 -20.82
C GLY A 79 2.05 -3.51 -20.45
N GLU A 80 2.47 -4.79 -20.36
CA GLU A 80 1.57 -5.93 -20.15
C GLU A 80 1.81 -6.69 -18.84
N THR A 81 2.73 -6.22 -18.00
CA THR A 81 3.12 -6.90 -16.75
C THR A 81 2.72 -6.12 -15.52
N GLY A 82 2.93 -6.71 -14.35
CA GLY A 82 2.71 -6.06 -13.06
C GLY A 82 1.28 -5.53 -12.90
N LEU A 83 1.15 -4.23 -12.64
CA LEU A 83 -0.17 -3.61 -12.44
C LEU A 83 -1.04 -3.66 -13.70
N ALA A 84 -0.48 -3.48 -14.89
CA ALA A 84 -1.22 -3.59 -16.14
C ALA A 84 -1.83 -5.00 -16.33
N ALA A 85 -1.07 -6.06 -16.01
CA ALA A 85 -1.59 -7.42 -16.02
C ALA A 85 -2.72 -7.62 -15.00
N LEU A 86 -2.61 -7.05 -13.80
CA LEU A 86 -3.67 -7.09 -12.80
C LEU A 86 -4.96 -6.42 -13.33
N LEU A 87 -4.86 -5.25 -13.96
CA LEU A 87 -6.03 -4.58 -14.57
C LEU A 87 -6.69 -5.45 -15.65
N LYS A 88 -5.90 -6.13 -16.49
CA LYS A 88 -6.38 -7.03 -17.56
C LYS A 88 -7.19 -8.21 -17.02
N THR A 89 -7.09 -8.57 -15.72
CA THR A 89 -7.91 -9.63 -15.11
C THR A 89 -9.39 -9.29 -15.02
N GLY A 90 -9.80 -8.02 -15.18
CA GLY A 90 -11.17 -7.55 -14.98
C GLY A 90 -11.66 -7.59 -13.54
N ARG A 91 -10.75 -7.75 -12.58
CA ARG A 91 -11.09 -7.81 -11.15
C ARG A 91 -10.98 -6.46 -10.43
N VAL A 92 -10.39 -5.47 -11.09
CA VAL A 92 -10.21 -4.12 -10.55
C VAL A 92 -11.32 -3.22 -11.10
N ARG A 93 -12.13 -2.69 -10.20
CA ARG A 93 -13.21 -1.74 -10.50
C ARG A 93 -12.69 -0.31 -10.63
N LYS A 94 -11.72 0.06 -9.80
CA LYS A 94 -11.26 1.45 -9.66
C LYS A 94 -9.77 1.55 -9.47
N VAL A 95 -9.16 2.53 -10.13
CA VAL A 95 -7.78 2.97 -9.88
C VAL A 95 -7.78 4.36 -9.29
N VAL A 96 -7.04 4.54 -8.19
CA VAL A 96 -6.74 5.83 -7.57
C VAL A 96 -5.27 6.12 -7.81
N CYS A 97 -4.95 7.13 -8.62
CA CYS A 97 -3.56 7.43 -8.96
C CYS A 97 -3.35 8.91 -9.31
N SER A 98 -2.08 9.31 -9.42
CA SER A 98 -1.72 10.69 -9.77
C SER A 98 -1.30 10.85 -11.23
N PHE A 99 -0.86 9.79 -11.87
CA PHE A 99 -0.35 9.82 -13.24
C PHE A 99 -0.76 8.54 -13.98
N PRO A 100 -2.00 8.44 -14.48
CA PRO A 100 -2.54 7.20 -15.02
C PRO A 100 -1.83 6.71 -16.27
N ARG A 101 -1.32 7.61 -17.11
CA ARG A 101 -0.68 7.29 -18.37
C ARG A 101 0.83 7.33 -18.29
N GLN A 102 1.47 6.27 -18.73
CA GLN A 102 2.90 6.17 -18.96
C GLN A 102 3.19 6.00 -20.47
N VAL A 103 4.39 5.59 -20.82
CA VAL A 103 4.81 5.41 -22.22
C VAL A 103 3.94 4.39 -22.93
N ASP A 104 3.57 3.29 -22.25
CA ASP A 104 2.71 2.23 -22.79
C ASP A 104 1.57 1.92 -21.79
N SER A 105 0.48 2.67 -21.92
CA SER A 105 -0.71 2.55 -21.07
C SER A 105 -1.93 1.98 -21.81
N GLN A 106 -1.71 1.20 -22.86
CA GLN A 106 -2.78 0.73 -23.76
C GLN A 106 -3.86 -0.05 -23.00
N ILE A 107 -3.48 -0.90 -22.02
CA ILE A 107 -4.44 -1.70 -21.24
C ILE A 107 -5.34 -0.78 -20.41
N PHE A 108 -4.76 0.15 -19.65
CA PHE A 108 -5.55 1.11 -18.87
C PHE A 108 -6.43 1.98 -19.77
N ASP A 109 -5.89 2.52 -20.86
CA ASP A 109 -6.63 3.39 -21.80
C ASP A 109 -7.83 2.66 -22.44
N ALA A 110 -7.68 1.39 -22.79
CA ALA A 110 -8.77 0.58 -23.34
C ALA A 110 -9.88 0.39 -22.29
N LEU A 111 -9.55 -0.03 -21.10
CA LEU A 111 -10.50 -0.26 -20.00
C LEU A 111 -11.20 1.05 -19.56
N TYR A 112 -10.47 2.15 -19.53
CA TYR A 112 -11.04 3.45 -19.16
C TYR A 112 -12.01 3.98 -20.21
N ARG A 113 -11.70 3.82 -21.51
CA ARG A 113 -12.58 4.24 -22.61
C ARG A 113 -13.82 3.37 -22.76
N SER A 114 -13.73 2.07 -22.45
CA SER A 114 -14.90 1.18 -22.44
C SER A 114 -15.82 1.38 -21.22
N GLY A 115 -15.33 2.09 -20.19
CA GLY A 115 -16.07 2.25 -18.93
C GLY A 115 -15.95 1.06 -17.98
N ASP A 116 -15.04 0.13 -18.26
CA ASP A 116 -14.82 -1.07 -17.41
C ASP A 116 -13.99 -0.77 -16.16
N ILE A 117 -13.36 0.41 -16.08
CA ILE A 117 -12.59 0.83 -14.92
C ILE A 117 -12.85 2.30 -14.60
N GLU A 118 -13.05 2.59 -13.31
CA GLU A 118 -13.14 3.95 -12.77
C GLU A 118 -11.75 4.52 -12.50
N LEU A 119 -11.57 5.83 -12.75
CA LEU A 119 -10.37 6.57 -12.38
C LEU A 119 -10.70 7.64 -11.35
N GLU A 120 -9.99 7.61 -10.21
CA GLU A 120 -9.89 8.76 -9.31
C GLU A 120 -8.49 9.38 -9.48
N LEU A 121 -8.46 10.53 -10.14
CA LEU A 121 -7.22 11.28 -10.33
C LEU A 121 -6.96 12.15 -9.11
N VAL A 122 -5.84 11.94 -8.44
CA VAL A 122 -5.42 12.68 -7.24
C VAL A 122 -4.06 13.32 -7.48
N PRO A 123 -3.89 14.64 -7.27
CA PRO A 123 -2.57 15.27 -7.37
C PRO A 123 -1.55 14.53 -6.52
N GLN A 124 -0.34 14.31 -7.04
CA GLN A 124 0.64 13.40 -6.44
C GLN A 124 0.99 13.73 -4.99
N GLY A 125 1.16 15.00 -4.66
CA GLY A 125 1.39 15.42 -3.28
C GLY A 125 0.21 15.09 -2.36
N ASN A 126 -1.03 15.33 -2.84
CA ASN A 126 -2.24 14.97 -2.10
C ASN A 126 -2.39 13.45 -1.97
N LEU A 127 -2.05 12.67 -3.01
CA LEU A 127 -2.07 11.21 -2.95
C LEU A 127 -1.14 10.70 -1.85
N ALA A 128 0.11 11.17 -1.84
CA ALA A 128 1.10 10.79 -0.83
C ALA A 128 0.64 11.19 0.58
N GLU A 129 0.11 12.39 0.75
CA GLU A 129 -0.33 12.91 2.04
C GLU A 129 -1.63 12.22 2.52
N ARG A 130 -2.58 11.91 1.66
CA ARG A 130 -3.79 11.15 1.99
C ARG A 130 -3.44 9.73 2.50
N ILE A 131 -2.44 9.08 1.88
CA ILE A 131 -1.92 7.78 2.33
C ILE A 131 -1.21 7.95 3.67
N ARG A 132 -0.33 8.95 3.81
CA ARG A 132 0.38 9.23 5.06
C ARG A 132 -0.58 9.53 6.20
N ALA A 133 -1.61 10.34 5.95
CA ALA A 133 -2.64 10.69 6.93
C ALA A 133 -3.35 9.44 7.48
N ALA A 134 -3.67 8.47 6.63
CA ALA A 134 -4.26 7.19 7.04
C ALA A 134 -3.35 6.44 8.04
N GLY A 135 -2.07 6.32 7.71
CA GLY A 135 -1.10 5.64 8.58
C GLY A 135 -0.79 6.39 9.88
N ALA A 136 -0.96 7.72 9.88
CA ALA A 136 -0.74 8.59 11.05
C ALA A 136 -1.98 8.79 11.91
N GLY A 137 -3.14 8.23 11.54
CA GLY A 137 -4.41 8.44 12.26
C GLY A 137 -4.99 9.84 12.12
N ILE A 138 -4.61 10.59 11.08
CA ILE A 138 -5.15 11.92 10.77
C ILE A 138 -6.45 11.74 10.00
N GLY A 139 -7.57 12.24 10.57
CA GLY A 139 -8.91 12.06 9.99
C GLY A 139 -9.17 12.85 8.73
N ALA A 140 -8.57 14.03 8.58
CA ALA A 140 -8.63 14.88 7.39
C ALA A 140 -7.59 16.00 7.49
N PHE A 141 -7.28 16.64 6.36
CA PHE A 141 -6.39 17.80 6.31
C PHE A 141 -6.78 18.74 5.17
N PHE A 142 -6.35 20.00 5.23
CA PHE A 142 -6.56 20.97 4.18
C PHE A 142 -5.33 21.14 3.31
N SER A 143 -5.49 21.09 1.98
CA SER A 143 -4.44 21.28 0.99
C SER A 143 -4.80 22.39 0.00
N PRO A 144 -3.90 23.29 -0.35
CA PRO A 144 -4.16 24.29 -1.39
C PRO A 144 -4.13 23.70 -2.80
N THR A 145 -3.65 22.48 -2.95
CA THR A 145 -3.56 21.80 -4.24
C THR A 145 -4.94 21.44 -4.76
N ALA A 146 -5.16 21.64 -6.04
CA ALA A 146 -6.40 21.41 -6.78
C ALA A 146 -7.52 22.46 -6.55
N TYR A 147 -7.39 23.40 -5.63
CA TYR A 147 -8.38 24.47 -5.50
C TYR A 147 -8.60 25.20 -6.84
N GLY A 148 -9.87 25.42 -7.19
CA GLY A 148 -10.26 26.07 -8.45
C GLY A 148 -10.20 25.18 -9.70
N THR A 149 -9.98 23.88 -9.53
CA THR A 149 -10.01 22.88 -10.62
C THR A 149 -11.13 21.86 -10.41
N GLU A 150 -11.42 21.07 -11.44
CA GLU A 150 -12.38 19.94 -11.34
C GLU A 150 -12.00 18.91 -10.26
N LEU A 151 -10.72 18.81 -9.91
CA LEU A 151 -10.25 17.89 -8.86
C LEU A 151 -10.63 18.36 -7.43
N ALA A 152 -11.15 19.59 -7.29
CA ALA A 152 -11.71 20.10 -6.04
C ALA A 152 -13.19 19.75 -5.85
N ARG A 153 -13.77 18.93 -6.74
CA ARG A 153 -15.15 18.43 -6.65
C ARG A 153 -15.22 16.98 -6.21
N ASN A 154 -16.34 16.63 -5.61
CA ASN A 154 -16.70 15.25 -5.33
C ASN A 154 -17.12 14.52 -6.62
N PRO A 155 -17.12 13.17 -6.63
CA PRO A 155 -17.57 12.40 -7.81
C PRO A 155 -19.01 12.68 -8.24
N ASP A 156 -19.87 13.12 -7.34
CA ASP A 156 -21.26 13.52 -7.61
C ASP A 156 -21.39 14.94 -8.17
N GLY A 157 -20.26 15.62 -8.40
CA GLY A 157 -20.20 16.99 -8.90
C GLY A 157 -20.37 18.08 -7.82
N SER A 158 -20.65 17.74 -6.58
CA SER A 158 -20.71 18.70 -5.48
C SER A 158 -19.33 19.26 -5.15
N GLU A 159 -19.28 20.47 -4.63
CA GLU A 159 -18.04 21.08 -4.19
C GLU A 159 -17.56 20.44 -2.88
N ARG A 160 -16.25 20.19 -2.80
CA ARG A 160 -15.60 19.73 -1.56
C ARG A 160 -15.49 20.91 -0.59
N GLU A 161 -15.47 20.62 0.70
CA GLU A 161 -15.26 21.66 1.73
C GLU A 161 -13.98 22.43 1.45
N THR A 162 -14.08 23.77 1.48
CA THR A 162 -12.93 24.65 1.31
C THR A 162 -12.79 25.59 2.51
N ARG A 163 -11.55 26.01 2.78
CA ARG A 163 -11.25 26.95 3.86
C ARG A 163 -10.11 27.88 3.47
N GLU A 164 -10.25 29.14 3.78
CA GLU A 164 -9.15 30.09 3.69
C GLU A 164 -8.22 29.92 4.91
N ILE A 165 -6.95 29.69 4.65
CA ILE A 165 -5.89 29.57 5.68
C ILE A 165 -4.73 30.45 5.24
N ASN A 166 -4.35 31.44 6.07
CA ASN A 166 -3.27 32.37 5.79
C ASN A 166 -3.40 33.06 4.41
N GLY A 167 -4.61 33.52 4.06
CA GLY A 167 -4.86 34.22 2.80
C GLY A 167 -4.86 33.35 1.55
N ARG A 168 -4.89 32.02 1.71
CA ARG A 168 -4.93 31.06 0.59
C ARG A 168 -6.05 30.04 0.78
N MET A 169 -6.79 29.78 -0.27
CA MET A 169 -7.84 28.77 -0.26
C MET A 169 -7.28 27.35 -0.26
N HIS A 170 -7.88 26.49 0.53
CA HIS A 170 -7.54 25.08 0.68
C HIS A 170 -8.77 24.21 0.48
N VAL A 171 -8.59 23.00 0.02
CA VAL A 171 -9.62 21.97 -0.15
C VAL A 171 -9.42 20.90 0.92
N LEU A 172 -10.49 20.41 1.51
CA LEU A 172 -10.47 19.32 2.48
C LEU A 172 -10.12 18.00 1.76
N GLU A 173 -9.11 17.31 2.28
CA GLU A 173 -8.67 16.00 1.83
C GLU A 173 -8.89 14.95 2.91
N HIS A 174 -9.35 13.77 2.50
CA HIS A 174 -9.56 12.63 3.39
C HIS A 174 -8.47 11.57 3.22
N PRO A 175 -8.09 10.85 4.29
CA PRO A 175 -7.10 9.79 4.23
C PRO A 175 -7.56 8.65 3.31
N ILE A 176 -6.59 7.94 2.72
CA ILE A 176 -6.82 6.71 1.97
C ILE A 176 -6.29 5.54 2.80
N HIS A 177 -7.19 4.69 3.28
CA HIS A 177 -6.87 3.44 3.94
C HIS A 177 -6.88 2.28 2.95
N ALA A 178 -6.16 1.20 3.26
CA ALA A 178 -6.19 -0.03 2.47
C ALA A 178 -6.33 -1.27 3.34
N ASP A 179 -6.82 -2.35 2.73
CA ASP A 179 -6.86 -3.67 3.35
C ASP A 179 -5.51 -4.38 3.21
N LEU A 180 -4.84 -4.15 2.07
CA LEU A 180 -3.56 -4.75 1.73
C LEU A 180 -2.63 -3.71 1.10
N ALA A 181 -1.37 -3.69 1.53
CA ALA A 181 -0.29 -3.00 0.81
C ALA A 181 0.74 -4.01 0.31
N LEU A 182 1.10 -3.90 -0.95
CA LEU A 182 2.16 -4.64 -1.60
C LEU A 182 3.32 -3.67 -1.86
N ILE A 183 4.46 -3.89 -1.24
CA ILE A 183 5.61 -2.98 -1.35
C ILE A 183 6.89 -3.76 -1.64
N ARG A 184 7.90 -3.06 -2.13
CA ARG A 184 9.24 -3.61 -2.31
C ARG A 184 10.26 -2.82 -1.49
N ALA A 185 11.10 -3.54 -0.75
CA ALA A 185 12.20 -2.95 0.01
C ALA A 185 13.53 -3.57 -0.42
N GLU A 186 14.63 -3.04 0.07
CA GLU A 186 15.98 -3.55 -0.22
C GLU A 186 16.33 -4.67 0.75
N ARG A 187 16.22 -4.41 2.06
CA ARG A 187 16.53 -5.34 3.13
C ARG A 187 15.42 -5.37 4.15
N GLY A 188 15.22 -6.52 4.78
CA GLY A 188 14.26 -6.69 5.86
C GLY A 188 14.74 -7.68 6.90
N ASP A 189 14.26 -7.57 8.12
CA ASP A 189 14.50 -8.55 9.17
C ASP A 189 13.20 -9.32 9.51
N ARG A 190 13.35 -10.36 10.34
CA ARG A 190 12.21 -11.19 10.75
C ARG A 190 11.12 -10.48 11.56
N TRP A 191 11.35 -9.26 12.03
CA TRP A 191 10.33 -8.43 12.68
C TRP A 191 9.57 -7.56 11.69
N GLY A 192 10.04 -7.48 10.44
CA GLY A 192 9.46 -6.65 9.40
C GLY A 192 9.98 -5.21 9.42
N ASN A 193 11.14 -4.94 10.03
CA ASN A 193 11.86 -3.71 9.79
C ASN A 193 12.40 -3.72 8.37
N LEU A 194 12.30 -2.60 7.67
CA LEU A 194 12.62 -2.50 6.24
C LEU A 194 13.54 -1.31 5.96
N THR A 195 14.50 -1.52 5.08
CA THR A 195 15.27 -0.42 4.48
C THR A 195 15.07 -0.39 2.96
N TYR A 196 15.21 0.78 2.39
CA TYR A 196 14.93 1.03 0.97
C TYR A 196 16.18 1.59 0.28
N ARG A 197 16.29 1.34 -1.02
CA ARG A 197 17.42 1.82 -1.79
C ARG A 197 16.99 2.99 -2.67
N LYS A 198 17.60 4.16 -2.46
CA LYS A 198 17.43 5.35 -3.31
C LYS A 198 15.95 5.65 -3.59
N ALA A 199 15.58 5.95 -4.84
CA ALA A 199 14.23 6.29 -5.28
C ALA A 199 13.20 5.15 -5.11
N ALA A 200 13.62 3.91 -4.89
CA ALA A 200 12.70 2.80 -4.62
C ALA A 200 12.00 2.89 -3.26
N ARG A 201 12.43 3.82 -2.39
CA ARG A 201 11.71 4.14 -1.14
C ARG A 201 10.32 4.70 -1.41
N ASN A 202 10.20 5.68 -2.31
CA ASN A 202 8.99 6.39 -2.76
C ASN A 202 7.75 6.21 -1.84
N PHE A 203 6.66 5.62 -2.34
CA PHE A 203 5.42 5.39 -1.57
C PHE A 203 5.48 4.22 -0.58
N GLY A 204 6.53 3.38 -0.62
CA GLY A 204 6.64 2.16 0.19
C GLY A 204 6.35 2.39 1.68
N PRO A 205 7.06 3.29 2.39
CA PRO A 205 6.85 3.50 3.83
C PRO A 205 5.45 3.99 4.19
N VAL A 206 4.89 4.95 3.46
CA VAL A 206 3.57 5.52 3.78
C VAL A 206 2.45 4.53 3.49
N MET A 207 2.56 3.72 2.43
CA MET A 207 1.61 2.66 2.13
C MET A 207 1.67 1.53 3.16
N ALA A 208 2.89 1.18 3.62
CA ALA A 208 3.05 0.17 4.67
C ALA A 208 2.32 0.53 5.97
N MET A 209 2.24 1.82 6.29
CA MET A 209 1.57 2.31 7.51
C MET A 209 0.05 2.46 7.33
N ALA A 210 -0.44 2.65 6.10
CA ALA A 210 -1.83 2.98 5.81
C ALA A 210 -2.73 1.73 5.62
N ALA A 211 -2.14 0.55 5.47
CA ALA A 211 -2.87 -0.68 5.23
C ALA A 211 -3.04 -1.52 6.51
N ARG A 212 -4.14 -2.27 6.58
CA ARG A 212 -4.39 -3.25 7.65
C ARG A 212 -3.37 -4.39 7.64
N ARG A 213 -2.93 -4.79 6.45
CA ARG A 213 -1.90 -5.80 6.23
C ARG A 213 -0.93 -5.31 5.17
N THR A 214 0.36 -5.45 5.44
CA THR A 214 1.42 -5.11 4.50
C THR A 214 2.26 -6.33 4.19
N VAL A 215 2.51 -6.55 2.91
CA VAL A 215 3.43 -7.57 2.40
C VAL A 215 4.56 -6.85 1.68
N ALA A 216 5.78 -7.17 2.08
CA ALA A 216 6.98 -6.61 1.48
C ALA A 216 7.82 -7.72 0.83
N SER A 217 8.18 -7.56 -0.45
CA SER A 217 9.29 -8.30 -1.02
C SER A 217 10.60 -7.58 -0.71
N VAL A 218 11.63 -8.36 -0.36
CA VAL A 218 12.97 -7.83 -0.05
C VAL A 218 14.04 -8.57 -0.86
N HIS A 219 15.13 -7.88 -1.20
CA HIS A 219 16.26 -8.53 -1.85
C HIS A 219 17.05 -9.41 -0.88
N GLU A 220 17.14 -8.98 0.39
CA GLU A 220 17.95 -9.65 1.39
C GLU A 220 17.21 -9.66 2.75
N VAL A 221 17.14 -10.83 3.36
CA VAL A 221 16.74 -10.97 4.76
C VAL A 221 17.98 -10.94 5.62
N VAL A 222 18.00 -10.07 6.62
CA VAL A 222 19.14 -9.89 7.52
C VAL A 222 18.78 -10.22 8.95
N GLU A 223 19.81 -10.44 9.78
CA GLU A 223 19.63 -10.64 11.21
C GLU A 223 19.20 -9.35 11.90
N MET A 224 18.51 -9.48 13.03
CA MET A 224 18.11 -8.38 13.89
C MET A 224 19.29 -7.51 14.27
N GLY A 225 19.13 -6.19 14.12
CA GLY A 225 20.17 -5.20 14.45
C GLY A 225 21.18 -4.93 13.34
N GLN A 226 21.06 -5.57 12.18
CA GLN A 226 21.93 -5.32 11.01
C GLN A 226 21.38 -4.24 10.06
N LEU A 227 20.13 -3.82 10.23
CA LEU A 227 19.58 -2.71 9.46
C LEU A 227 20.06 -1.39 10.05
N ASP A 228 20.47 -0.47 9.17
CA ASP A 228 20.76 0.91 9.57
C ASP A 228 19.43 1.59 9.95
N PRO A 229 19.32 2.16 11.17
CA PRO A 229 18.10 2.81 11.64
C PRO A 229 17.90 4.22 11.04
N ALA A 230 18.86 4.76 10.28
CA ALA A 230 18.83 6.11 9.71
C ALA A 230 17.89 6.27 8.51
#